data_73b8dfd5e2c1a071bcb321c0e767ef90
#
_entry.id   73b8dfd5e2c1a071bcb321c0e767ef90
#
_cell.length_a   1.000
_cell.length_b   1.000
_cell.length_c   1.000
_cell.angle_alpha   90.00
_cell.angle_beta   90.00
_cell.angle_gamma   90.00
#
_symmetry.space_group_name_H-M   'P 1'
#
loop_
_entity.id
_entity.type
_entity.pdbx_description
1 polymer ?
#
loop_
_entity_poly.entity_id
_entity_poly.type
_entity_poly.pdbx_seq_one_letter_code
_entity_poly.pdbx_strand_id
1 'polypeptide(L)'
;MTIELDVQPNGRMTQAIDNPRANSDPRLIVEQGVAARVAAIVEPVLIASGYQLVRVKVSGLDGCTVQIMAERPDGTMKVEDCEIVSRALSPVLDVSDPIDRAYRLEVSSPGMDRPLVRRSDFECFAGHELKVEMAVAINGRRRFRGLLLGVEDETARIRRSDATPGEDSEVVLPIEDMSEAKLVLTDALIAESLRRGKAAEREARQQPDDGAPMIQDEEQRDTKRSPSGLNGHPSPHRKGKNGAHAARNEGE
;
A
#
# COMPACT_ATOMS: atom_id res chain seq x y z
N MET A 1 30.11 37.38 -23.61
CA MET A 1 29.20 36.26 -23.36
C MET A 1 29.29 35.95 -21.87
N THR A 2 28.43 36.60 -21.08
CA THR A 2 28.53 36.70 -19.62
C THR A 2 27.57 35.67 -19.04
N ILE A 3 28.09 34.74 -18.24
CA ILE A 3 27.28 33.76 -17.51
C ILE A 3 27.05 34.34 -16.11
N GLU A 4 25.83 34.71 -15.84
CA GLU A 4 25.36 35.13 -14.51
C GLU A 4 25.05 33.87 -13.71
N LEU A 5 25.81 33.66 -12.63
CA LEU A 5 25.54 32.64 -11.61
C LEU A 5 24.71 33.29 -10.51
N ASP A 6 23.44 32.96 -10.48
CA ASP A 6 22.56 33.32 -9.37
C ASP A 6 22.73 32.29 -8.24
N VAL A 7 23.33 32.73 -7.13
CA VAL A 7 23.57 31.93 -5.94
C VAL A 7 22.45 32.23 -4.95
N GLN A 8 21.52 31.29 -4.78
CA GLN A 8 20.54 31.31 -3.71
C GLN A 8 21.10 30.66 -2.44
N PRO A 9 21.00 31.31 -1.28
CA PRO A 9 21.48 30.77 -0.01
C PRO A 9 20.41 29.88 0.66
N ASN A 10 20.86 28.74 1.21
CA ASN A 10 20.15 27.81 2.07
C ASN A 10 19.14 26.85 1.39
N GLY A 11 19.65 26.00 0.54
CA GLY A 11 18.96 24.79 0.09
C GLY A 11 19.43 23.57 0.86
N ARG A 12 18.65 23.11 1.80
CA ARG A 12 18.67 21.70 2.19
C ARG A 12 18.22 20.94 0.96
N MET A 13 19.16 20.33 0.26
CA MET A 13 18.87 19.37 -0.81
C MET A 13 18.18 18.16 -0.16
N THR A 14 16.86 18.15 -0.15
CA THR A 14 16.12 16.91 -0.15
C THR A 14 16.43 16.26 -1.49
N GLN A 15 17.33 15.29 -1.50
CA GLN A 15 17.45 14.38 -2.61
C GLN A 15 16.08 13.72 -2.75
N ALA A 16 15.31 14.16 -3.74
CA ALA A 16 14.25 13.35 -4.30
C ALA A 16 14.96 12.04 -4.67
N ILE A 17 14.62 10.97 -3.97
CA ILE A 17 15.05 9.63 -4.32
C ILE A 17 14.33 9.38 -5.64
N ASP A 18 15.03 9.67 -6.74
CA ASP A 18 14.67 9.23 -8.08
C ASP A 18 14.65 7.70 -7.99
N ASN A 19 13.49 7.13 -7.77
CA ASN A 19 13.28 5.70 -7.85
C ASN A 19 13.08 5.37 -9.33
N PRO A 20 14.13 4.94 -10.07
CA PRO A 20 14.07 4.75 -11.52
C PRO A 20 13.07 3.66 -11.93
N ARG A 21 12.61 2.83 -10.99
CA ARG A 21 11.63 1.77 -11.28
C ARG A 21 10.19 2.29 -11.30
N ALA A 22 9.84 3.30 -10.52
CA ALA A 22 8.47 3.83 -10.48
C ALA A 22 8.05 4.51 -11.80
N ASN A 23 9.02 4.98 -12.59
CA ASN A 23 8.77 5.67 -13.85
C ASN A 23 9.00 4.80 -15.11
N SER A 24 9.57 3.59 -14.94
CA SER A 24 9.96 2.71 -16.05
C SER A 24 8.96 1.59 -16.33
N ASP A 25 7.95 1.38 -15.48
CA ASP A 25 6.97 0.29 -15.59
C ASP A 25 5.55 0.79 -15.27
N PRO A 26 4.93 1.50 -16.22
CA PRO A 26 3.60 2.06 -16.05
C PRO A 26 2.54 0.97 -15.93
N ARG A 27 1.41 1.30 -15.30
CA ARG A 27 0.23 0.42 -15.32
C ARG A 27 -0.36 0.41 -16.72
N LEU A 28 -0.45 -0.77 -17.34
CA LEU A 28 -1.06 -0.99 -18.65
C LEU A 28 -2.58 -1.24 -18.51
N ILE A 29 -2.98 -1.90 -17.41
CA ILE A 29 -4.41 -2.09 -17.09
C ILE A 29 -4.81 -1.00 -16.10
N VAL A 30 -5.68 -0.09 -16.56
CA VAL A 30 -6.11 1.09 -15.81
C VAL A 30 -7.62 1.12 -15.61
N GLU A 31 -8.03 1.78 -14.56
CA GLU A 31 -9.43 1.96 -14.20
C GLU A 31 -10.14 2.92 -15.18
N GLN A 32 -11.46 2.87 -15.17
CA GLN A 32 -12.32 3.76 -15.93
C GLN A 32 -13.28 4.54 -15.03
N GLY A 33 -13.83 5.65 -15.54
CA GLY A 33 -14.86 6.43 -14.86
C GLY A 33 -14.36 7.06 -13.54
N VAL A 34 -15.14 6.89 -12.47
CA VAL A 34 -14.85 7.47 -11.15
C VAL A 34 -13.55 6.90 -10.57
N ALA A 35 -13.32 5.60 -10.74
CA ALA A 35 -12.10 4.96 -10.24
C ALA A 35 -10.83 5.51 -10.92
N ALA A 36 -10.89 5.86 -12.21
CA ALA A 36 -9.79 6.50 -12.92
C ALA A 36 -9.50 7.91 -12.38
N ARG A 37 -10.55 8.70 -12.04
CA ARG A 37 -10.36 10.01 -11.40
C ARG A 37 -9.68 9.89 -10.04
N VAL A 38 -10.11 8.92 -9.23
CA VAL A 38 -9.47 8.64 -7.95
C VAL A 38 -8.02 8.19 -8.15
N ALA A 39 -7.75 7.30 -9.11
CA ALA A 39 -6.40 6.82 -9.41
C ALA A 39 -5.46 7.97 -9.79
N ALA A 40 -5.89 8.90 -10.64
CA ALA A 40 -5.11 10.07 -11.04
C ALA A 40 -4.73 10.98 -9.85
N ILE A 41 -5.57 11.04 -8.81
CA ILE A 41 -5.32 11.81 -7.60
C ILE A 41 -4.35 11.08 -6.66
N VAL A 42 -4.54 9.77 -6.47
CA VAL A 42 -3.82 9.02 -5.44
C VAL A 42 -2.44 8.54 -5.90
N GLU A 43 -2.26 8.26 -7.19
CA GLU A 43 -1.03 7.70 -7.73
C GLU A 43 0.21 8.60 -7.48
N PRO A 44 0.17 9.92 -7.70
CA PRO A 44 1.29 10.80 -7.38
C PRO A 44 1.64 10.82 -5.88
N VAL A 45 0.62 10.75 -5.01
CA VAL A 45 0.81 10.74 -3.54
C VAL A 45 1.46 9.43 -3.10
N LEU A 46 1.03 8.31 -3.67
CA LEU A 46 1.63 7.00 -3.40
C LEU A 46 3.11 6.97 -3.81
N ILE A 47 3.43 7.44 -5.02
CA ILE A 47 4.80 7.50 -5.53
C ILE A 47 5.67 8.37 -4.60
N ALA A 48 5.18 9.56 -4.21
CA ALA A 48 5.89 10.46 -3.29
C ALA A 48 6.12 9.83 -1.91
N SER A 49 5.26 8.91 -1.49
CA SER A 49 5.35 8.18 -0.22
C SER A 49 6.13 6.85 -0.34
N GLY A 50 6.68 6.52 -1.50
CA GLY A 50 7.46 5.30 -1.72
C GLY A 50 6.64 4.05 -2.01
N TYR A 51 5.36 4.22 -2.39
CA TYR A 51 4.45 3.14 -2.78
C TYR A 51 4.06 3.25 -4.24
N GLN A 52 3.53 2.16 -4.78
CA GLN A 52 2.96 2.14 -6.13
C GLN A 52 1.51 1.67 -6.08
N LEU A 53 0.68 2.32 -6.91
CA LEU A 53 -0.72 1.96 -7.06
C LEU A 53 -0.84 0.65 -7.83
N VAL A 54 -1.65 -0.27 -7.31
CA VAL A 54 -2.03 -1.49 -8.05
C VAL A 54 -3.42 -1.33 -8.64
N ARG A 55 -4.42 -1.00 -7.83
CA ARG A 55 -5.80 -0.84 -8.32
C ARG A 55 -6.62 0.09 -7.43
N VAL A 56 -7.54 0.83 -8.05
CA VAL A 56 -8.64 1.51 -7.37
C VAL A 56 -9.95 0.80 -7.72
N LYS A 57 -10.76 0.52 -6.70
CA LYS A 57 -12.11 -0.01 -6.89
C LYS A 57 -13.11 0.84 -6.14
N VAL A 58 -14.15 1.29 -6.82
CA VAL A 58 -15.28 2.00 -6.22
C VAL A 58 -16.49 1.09 -6.22
N SER A 59 -17.01 0.78 -5.03
CA SER A 59 -18.19 -0.09 -4.84
C SER A 59 -19.35 0.74 -4.31
N GLY A 60 -20.54 0.47 -4.81
CA GLY A 60 -21.79 1.13 -4.36
C GLY A 60 -22.70 0.26 -3.50
N LEU A 61 -22.31 -0.97 -3.16
CA LEU A 61 -23.05 -1.87 -2.30
C LEU A 61 -22.78 -1.49 -0.83
N ASP A 62 -23.82 -1.45 -0.01
CA ASP A 62 -23.73 -1.13 1.43
C ASP A 62 -23.04 0.21 1.77
N GLY A 63 -23.35 1.24 1.01
CA GLY A 63 -22.63 2.51 1.03
C GLY A 63 -21.59 2.60 -0.07
N CYS A 64 -20.85 3.72 -0.17
CA CYS A 64 -19.76 3.86 -1.11
C CYS A 64 -18.46 3.46 -0.44
N THR A 65 -17.73 2.51 -1.02
CA THR A 65 -16.36 2.15 -0.59
C THR A 65 -15.40 2.43 -1.71
N VAL A 66 -14.32 3.14 -1.39
CA VAL A 66 -13.16 3.37 -2.24
C VAL A 66 -12.03 2.50 -1.72
N GLN A 67 -11.77 1.41 -2.42
CA GLN A 67 -10.65 0.53 -2.09
C GLN A 67 -9.44 0.90 -2.96
N ILE A 68 -8.32 1.19 -2.30
CA ILE A 68 -7.03 1.45 -2.92
C ILE A 68 -6.11 0.30 -2.59
N MET A 69 -5.70 -0.44 -3.60
CA MET A 69 -4.65 -1.45 -3.51
C MET A 69 -3.33 -0.83 -3.86
N ALA A 70 -2.38 -0.89 -2.93
CA ALA A 70 -1.04 -0.38 -3.10
C ALA A 70 -0.01 -1.39 -2.58
N GLU A 71 1.25 -1.19 -2.96
CA GLU A 71 2.37 -1.99 -2.49
C GLU A 71 3.66 -1.18 -2.55
N ARG A 72 4.70 -1.67 -1.92
CA ARG A 72 6.07 -1.17 -2.12
C ARG A 72 6.60 -1.63 -3.48
N PRO A 73 7.65 -0.98 -4.02
CA PRO A 73 8.25 -1.40 -5.30
C PRO A 73 8.80 -2.85 -5.32
N ASP A 74 9.04 -3.43 -4.15
CA ASP A 74 9.43 -4.84 -3.99
C ASP A 74 8.24 -5.81 -3.92
N GLY A 75 7.00 -5.30 -4.05
CA GLY A 75 5.76 -6.07 -3.99
C GLY A 75 5.29 -6.40 -2.57
N THR A 76 5.96 -5.87 -1.53
CA THR A 76 5.55 -6.06 -0.14
C THR A 76 4.61 -4.95 0.33
N MET A 77 3.81 -5.24 1.36
CA MET A 77 3.01 -4.25 2.09
C MET A 77 2.61 -4.80 3.45
N LYS A 78 2.92 -4.06 4.50
CA LYS A 78 2.57 -4.39 5.88
C LYS A 78 1.34 -3.60 6.33
N VAL A 79 0.79 -3.96 7.49
CA VAL A 79 -0.37 -3.25 8.06
C VAL A 79 -0.03 -1.79 8.38
N GLU A 80 1.18 -1.53 8.87
CA GLU A 80 1.69 -0.20 9.14
C GLU A 80 1.76 0.67 7.88
N ASP A 81 2.09 0.05 6.74
CA ASP A 81 2.11 0.72 5.44
C ASP A 81 0.71 1.17 5.02
N CYS A 82 -0.31 0.35 5.28
CA CYS A 82 -1.71 0.70 5.01
C CYS A 82 -2.13 1.94 5.81
N GLU A 83 -1.69 2.07 7.05
CA GLU A 83 -1.96 3.24 7.89
C GLU A 83 -1.25 4.49 7.35
N ILE A 84 0.02 4.39 6.98
CA ILE A 84 0.80 5.48 6.39
C ILE A 84 0.11 5.98 5.11
N VAL A 85 -0.21 5.07 4.21
CA VAL A 85 -0.88 5.36 2.94
C VAL A 85 -2.25 6.00 3.18
N SER A 86 -3.07 5.45 4.07
CA SER A 86 -4.39 5.99 4.40
C SER A 86 -4.30 7.42 4.92
N ARG A 87 -3.36 7.72 5.81
CA ARG A 87 -3.13 9.07 6.34
C ARG A 87 -2.66 10.06 5.28
N ALA A 88 -1.85 9.61 4.32
CA ALA A 88 -1.38 10.44 3.22
C ALA A 88 -2.49 10.75 2.21
N LEU A 89 -3.37 9.79 1.95
CA LEU A 89 -4.41 9.92 0.93
C LEU A 89 -5.66 10.66 1.40
N SER A 90 -6.08 10.51 2.68
CA SER A 90 -7.31 11.12 3.19
C SER A 90 -7.41 12.62 2.92
N PRO A 91 -6.44 13.48 3.28
CA PRO A 91 -6.55 14.91 3.08
C PRO A 91 -6.59 15.32 1.61
N VAL A 92 -5.91 14.56 0.74
CA VAL A 92 -5.87 14.86 -0.71
C VAL A 92 -7.20 14.49 -1.36
N LEU A 93 -7.81 13.39 -0.95
CA LEU A 93 -9.12 12.98 -1.42
C LEU A 93 -10.23 13.92 -0.91
N ASP A 94 -10.12 14.41 0.34
CA ASP A 94 -11.06 15.37 0.91
C ASP A 94 -11.04 16.73 0.17
N VAL A 95 -9.85 17.18 -0.23
CA VAL A 95 -9.71 18.44 -1.00
C VAL A 95 -10.16 18.27 -2.45
N SER A 96 -9.85 17.13 -3.07
CA SER A 96 -10.14 16.89 -4.49
C SER A 96 -11.59 16.47 -4.75
N ASP A 97 -12.29 15.96 -3.74
CA ASP A 97 -13.69 15.54 -3.74
C ASP A 97 -14.12 14.78 -5.02
N PRO A 98 -13.46 13.67 -5.39
CA PRO A 98 -13.70 12.98 -6.66
C PRO A 98 -15.03 12.23 -6.72
N ILE A 99 -15.76 12.12 -5.58
CA ILE A 99 -16.97 11.31 -5.43
C ILE A 99 -18.04 12.14 -4.72
N ASP A 100 -19.15 12.40 -5.39
CA ASP A 100 -20.25 13.28 -4.96
C ASP A 100 -21.09 12.74 -3.78
N ARG A 101 -20.56 11.82 -2.98
CA ARG A 101 -21.23 11.20 -1.83
C ARG A 101 -20.23 10.72 -0.81
N ALA A 102 -20.69 10.58 0.43
CA ALA A 102 -19.88 9.99 1.50
C ALA A 102 -19.40 8.57 1.12
N TYR A 103 -18.15 8.28 1.39
CA TYR A 103 -17.54 6.97 1.13
C TYR A 103 -16.63 6.55 2.28
N ARG A 104 -16.34 5.25 2.33
CA ARG A 104 -15.34 4.65 3.20
C ARG A 104 -14.06 4.44 2.39
N LEU A 105 -12.95 4.96 2.87
CA LEU A 105 -11.62 4.68 2.30
C LEU A 105 -11.08 3.38 2.89
N GLU A 106 -10.70 2.45 2.03
CA GLU A 106 -10.04 1.20 2.39
C GLU A 106 -8.70 1.12 1.66
N VAL A 107 -7.61 0.93 2.41
CA VAL A 107 -6.28 0.69 1.88
C VAL A 107 -5.90 -0.75 2.16
N SER A 108 -5.43 -1.46 1.13
CA SER A 108 -5.07 -2.88 1.24
C SER A 108 -3.90 -3.24 0.34
N SER A 109 -3.22 -4.34 0.69
CA SER A 109 -2.29 -5.00 -0.23
C SER A 109 -3.05 -5.77 -1.31
N PRO A 110 -2.41 -6.10 -2.46
CA PRO A 110 -3.03 -6.90 -3.52
C PRO A 110 -3.41 -8.33 -3.13
N GLY A 111 -2.79 -8.88 -2.08
CA GLY A 111 -2.98 -10.27 -1.69
C GLY A 111 -2.27 -11.27 -2.62
N MET A 112 -2.50 -12.58 -2.39
CA MET A 112 -1.88 -13.65 -3.19
C MET A 112 -2.53 -13.79 -4.58
N ASP A 113 -3.84 -13.58 -4.67
CA ASP A 113 -4.60 -13.61 -5.93
C ASP A 113 -4.66 -12.22 -6.58
N ARG A 114 -3.52 -11.53 -6.60
CA ARG A 114 -3.37 -10.13 -6.97
C ARG A 114 -3.79 -9.82 -8.41
N PRO A 115 -4.27 -8.60 -8.67
CA PRO A 115 -4.34 -8.07 -10.02
C PRO A 115 -2.95 -7.95 -10.63
N LEU A 116 -2.83 -8.23 -11.93
CA LEU A 116 -1.65 -7.97 -12.73
C LEU A 116 -1.96 -6.72 -13.57
N VAL A 117 -1.20 -5.66 -13.39
CA VAL A 117 -1.50 -4.35 -14.01
C VAL A 117 -0.33 -3.78 -14.79
N ARG A 118 0.89 -4.30 -14.57
CA ARG A 118 2.14 -3.88 -15.21
C ARG A 118 2.74 -5.03 -16.00
N ARG A 119 3.58 -4.70 -16.97
CA ARG A 119 4.36 -5.71 -17.69
C ARG A 119 5.19 -6.58 -16.74
N SER A 120 5.86 -5.98 -15.76
CA SER A 120 6.66 -6.70 -14.78
C SER A 120 5.84 -7.70 -13.95
N ASP A 121 4.56 -7.42 -13.70
CA ASP A 121 3.68 -8.36 -13.01
C ASP A 121 3.54 -9.65 -13.83
N PHE A 122 3.27 -9.55 -15.13
CA PHE A 122 3.14 -10.71 -16.00
C PHE A 122 4.46 -11.47 -16.15
N GLU A 123 5.59 -10.78 -16.18
CA GLU A 123 6.90 -11.41 -16.21
C GLU A 123 7.19 -12.18 -14.90
N CYS A 124 6.91 -11.55 -13.76
CA CYS A 124 7.15 -12.11 -12.42
C CYS A 124 6.30 -13.35 -12.13
N PHE A 125 5.07 -13.39 -12.65
CA PHE A 125 4.11 -14.46 -12.39
C PHE A 125 3.95 -15.43 -13.57
N ALA A 126 4.90 -15.46 -14.52
CA ALA A 126 4.96 -16.51 -15.53
C ALA A 126 5.01 -17.90 -14.87
N GLY A 127 4.27 -18.86 -15.40
CA GLY A 127 4.12 -20.20 -14.81
C GLY A 127 2.94 -20.35 -13.85
N HIS A 128 2.19 -19.28 -13.56
CA HIS A 128 0.98 -19.34 -12.74
C HIS A 128 -0.30 -19.24 -13.56
N GLU A 129 -1.38 -19.78 -13.01
CA GLU A 129 -2.71 -19.60 -13.61
C GLU A 129 -3.24 -18.19 -13.37
N LEU A 130 -3.86 -17.65 -14.42
CA LEU A 130 -4.57 -16.37 -14.35
C LEU A 130 -5.94 -16.43 -15.01
N LYS A 131 -6.76 -15.44 -14.66
CA LYS A 131 -8.01 -15.08 -15.34
C LYS A 131 -7.82 -13.70 -15.96
N VAL A 132 -8.24 -13.57 -17.22
CA VAL A 132 -8.19 -12.30 -17.94
C VAL A 132 -9.59 -12.00 -18.46
N GLU A 133 -10.00 -10.73 -18.34
CA GLU A 133 -11.16 -10.18 -19.02
C GLU A 133 -10.70 -9.06 -19.98
N MET A 134 -11.05 -9.20 -21.24
CA MET A 134 -10.72 -8.24 -22.29
C MET A 134 -11.77 -7.13 -22.34
N ALA A 135 -11.35 -5.90 -22.56
CA ALA A 135 -12.25 -4.77 -22.82
C ALA A 135 -13.04 -4.99 -24.14
N VAL A 136 -12.38 -5.54 -25.13
CA VAL A 136 -12.98 -5.91 -26.43
C VAL A 136 -12.85 -7.42 -26.64
N ALA A 137 -13.87 -8.05 -27.22
CA ALA A 137 -13.84 -9.48 -27.48
C ALA A 137 -12.80 -9.83 -28.54
N ILE A 138 -11.96 -10.84 -28.28
CA ILE A 138 -11.03 -11.43 -29.23
C ILE A 138 -11.66 -12.75 -29.72
N ASN A 139 -11.89 -12.87 -31.01
CA ASN A 139 -12.57 -14.02 -31.65
C ASN A 139 -13.91 -14.36 -30.95
N GLY A 140 -14.69 -13.32 -30.58
CA GLY A 140 -15.99 -13.49 -29.93
C GLY A 140 -15.91 -13.80 -28.43
N ARG A 141 -14.72 -13.86 -27.83
CA ARG A 141 -14.50 -14.23 -26.43
C ARG A 141 -13.86 -13.08 -25.66
N ARG A 142 -14.38 -12.77 -24.48
CA ARG A 142 -13.85 -11.74 -23.57
C ARG A 142 -13.14 -12.29 -22.35
N ARG A 143 -13.40 -13.55 -21.98
CA ARG A 143 -12.85 -14.14 -20.75
C ARG A 143 -11.96 -15.32 -21.08
N PHE A 144 -10.75 -15.27 -20.55
CA PHE A 144 -9.74 -16.30 -20.71
C PHE A 144 -9.25 -16.77 -19.35
N ARG A 145 -8.98 -18.06 -19.24
CA ARG A 145 -8.33 -18.65 -18.09
C ARG A 145 -7.28 -19.65 -18.58
N GLY A 146 -6.11 -19.60 -17.98
CA GLY A 146 -5.04 -20.50 -18.33
C GLY A 146 -3.73 -20.21 -17.61
N LEU A 147 -2.70 -20.93 -18.03
CA LEU A 147 -1.34 -20.77 -17.56
C LEU A 147 -0.67 -19.61 -18.31
N LEU A 148 -0.13 -18.66 -17.59
CA LEU A 148 0.69 -17.58 -18.16
C LEU A 148 2.04 -18.17 -18.58
N LEU A 149 2.35 -18.09 -19.86
CA LEU A 149 3.62 -18.60 -20.40
C LEU A 149 4.73 -17.56 -20.37
N GLY A 150 4.37 -16.28 -20.41
CA GLY A 150 5.28 -15.15 -20.40
C GLY A 150 4.73 -13.96 -21.13
N VAL A 151 5.58 -12.96 -21.36
CA VAL A 151 5.28 -11.70 -22.05
C VAL A 151 6.25 -11.53 -23.22
N GLU A 152 5.71 -11.15 -24.38
CA GLU A 152 6.48 -10.69 -25.54
C GLU A 152 5.99 -9.29 -25.89
N ASP A 153 6.89 -8.32 -25.89
CA ASP A 153 6.55 -6.90 -26.02
C ASP A 153 5.49 -6.48 -24.98
N GLU A 154 4.31 -6.07 -25.38
CA GLU A 154 3.17 -5.72 -24.52
C GLU A 154 2.03 -6.74 -24.63
N THR A 155 2.34 -7.97 -25.01
CA THR A 155 1.38 -9.06 -25.14
C THR A 155 1.66 -10.20 -24.17
N ALA A 156 0.61 -10.71 -23.52
CA ALA A 156 0.69 -11.89 -22.65
C ALA A 156 0.37 -13.16 -23.42
N ARG A 157 1.25 -14.16 -23.32
CA ARG A 157 1.03 -15.51 -23.89
C ARG A 157 0.42 -16.38 -22.82
N ILE A 158 -0.75 -16.96 -23.12
CA ILE A 158 -1.53 -17.75 -22.18
C ILE A 158 -1.88 -19.10 -22.83
N ARG A 159 -1.58 -20.19 -22.12
CA ARG A 159 -2.09 -21.52 -22.48
C ARG A 159 -3.42 -21.73 -21.81
N ARG A 160 -4.47 -21.77 -22.60
CA ARG A 160 -5.85 -21.91 -22.14
C ARG A 160 -6.08 -23.25 -21.45
N SER A 161 -6.76 -23.24 -20.31
CA SER A 161 -7.13 -24.45 -19.58
C SER A 161 -8.40 -25.10 -20.12
N ASP A 162 -9.16 -24.41 -20.96
CA ASP A 162 -10.45 -24.82 -21.53
C ASP A 162 -10.42 -25.07 -23.04
N ALA A 163 -9.23 -25.20 -23.64
CA ALA A 163 -9.09 -25.54 -25.05
C ALA A 163 -9.55 -26.97 -25.32
N THR A 164 -10.42 -27.13 -26.34
CA THR A 164 -10.87 -28.46 -26.78
C THR A 164 -9.87 -29.09 -27.74
N PRO A 165 -9.83 -30.44 -27.87
CA PRO A 165 -8.96 -31.09 -28.83
C PRO A 165 -9.21 -30.56 -30.27
N GLY A 166 -8.15 -29.99 -30.86
CA GLY A 166 -8.21 -29.38 -32.22
C GLY A 166 -8.32 -27.86 -32.24
N GLU A 167 -8.47 -27.20 -31.08
CA GLU A 167 -8.35 -25.74 -30.95
C GLU A 167 -6.92 -25.35 -30.55
N ASP A 168 -6.52 -24.15 -30.96
CA ASP A 168 -5.27 -23.56 -30.46
C ASP A 168 -5.35 -23.37 -28.94
N SER A 169 -4.51 -24.13 -28.24
CA SER A 169 -4.44 -24.03 -26.78
C SER A 169 -3.73 -22.75 -26.33
N GLU A 170 -2.91 -22.13 -27.15
CA GLU A 170 -2.20 -20.89 -26.84
C GLU A 170 -2.89 -19.69 -27.47
N VAL A 171 -2.96 -18.59 -26.71
CA VAL A 171 -3.50 -17.33 -27.15
C VAL A 171 -2.55 -16.21 -26.74
N VAL A 172 -2.41 -15.22 -27.63
CA VAL A 172 -1.64 -14.00 -27.38
C VAL A 172 -2.62 -12.86 -27.20
N LEU A 173 -2.55 -12.18 -26.06
CA LEU A 173 -3.49 -11.14 -25.64
C LEU A 173 -2.73 -9.84 -25.39
N PRO A 174 -3.09 -8.71 -26.06
CA PRO A 174 -2.53 -7.41 -25.72
C PRO A 174 -2.92 -7.02 -24.29
N ILE A 175 -1.94 -6.61 -23.49
CA ILE A 175 -2.17 -6.30 -22.07
C ILE A 175 -3.01 -5.02 -21.92
N GLU A 176 -2.79 -4.02 -22.78
CA GLU A 176 -3.52 -2.76 -22.77
C GLU A 176 -5.03 -2.92 -23.09
N ASP A 177 -5.40 -3.97 -23.81
CA ASP A 177 -6.78 -4.29 -24.13
C ASP A 177 -7.50 -5.09 -23.03
N MET A 178 -6.81 -5.40 -21.94
CA MET A 178 -7.40 -6.10 -20.79
C MET A 178 -8.14 -5.10 -19.91
N SER A 179 -9.37 -5.44 -19.51
CA SER A 179 -10.09 -4.72 -18.46
C SER A 179 -9.72 -5.22 -17.06
N GLU A 180 -9.33 -6.50 -16.95
CA GLU A 180 -8.86 -7.11 -15.70
C GLU A 180 -7.95 -8.30 -16.02
N ALA A 181 -6.85 -8.41 -15.30
CA ALA A 181 -6.04 -9.62 -15.20
C ALA A 181 -5.77 -9.93 -13.72
N LYS A 182 -5.92 -11.20 -13.33
CA LYS A 182 -5.84 -11.60 -11.92
C LYS A 182 -5.32 -13.02 -11.81
N LEU A 183 -4.42 -13.25 -10.84
CA LEU A 183 -3.93 -14.60 -10.54
C LEU A 183 -5.06 -15.47 -9.98
N VAL A 184 -4.99 -16.76 -10.28
CA VAL A 184 -5.85 -17.78 -9.66
C VAL A 184 -5.11 -18.36 -8.46
N LEU A 185 -5.76 -18.39 -7.32
CA LEU A 185 -5.19 -18.99 -6.12
C LEU A 185 -5.07 -20.51 -6.31
N THR A 186 -3.83 -20.97 -6.46
CA THR A 186 -3.47 -22.41 -6.57
C THR A 186 -2.54 -22.78 -5.43
N ASP A 187 -2.44 -24.05 -5.10
CA ASP A 187 -1.51 -24.55 -4.06
C ASP A 187 -0.05 -24.17 -4.38
N ALA A 188 0.31 -24.15 -5.65
CA ALA A 188 1.64 -23.72 -6.10
C ALA A 188 1.89 -22.23 -5.79
N LEU A 189 0.93 -21.36 -6.08
CA LEU A 189 1.01 -19.91 -5.78
C LEU A 189 1.07 -19.66 -4.28
N ILE A 190 0.25 -20.37 -3.49
CA ILE A 190 0.26 -20.28 -2.02
C ILE A 190 1.64 -20.69 -1.47
N ALA A 191 2.16 -21.83 -1.91
CA ALA A 191 3.46 -22.31 -1.46
C ALA A 191 4.60 -21.34 -1.80
N GLU A 192 4.55 -20.73 -2.98
CA GLU A 192 5.54 -19.73 -3.40
C GLU A 192 5.43 -18.45 -2.60
N SER A 193 4.22 -17.91 -2.42
CA SER A 193 3.98 -16.70 -1.62
C SER A 193 4.46 -16.86 -0.17
N LEU A 194 4.22 -18.04 0.44
CA LEU A 194 4.72 -18.33 1.78
C LEU A 194 6.25 -18.43 1.84
N ARG A 195 6.90 -18.93 0.79
CA ARG A 195 8.38 -18.97 0.71
C ARG A 195 8.96 -17.56 0.59
N ARG A 196 8.38 -16.71 -0.27
CA ARG A 196 8.79 -15.30 -0.44
C ARG A 196 8.62 -14.52 0.87
N GLY A 197 7.49 -14.68 1.57
CA GLY A 197 7.24 -14.02 2.85
C GLY A 197 8.27 -14.40 3.93
N LYS A 198 8.60 -15.70 4.04
CA LYS A 198 9.64 -16.16 4.98
C LYS A 198 11.04 -15.67 4.62
N ALA A 199 11.36 -15.52 3.34
CA ALA A 199 12.64 -14.97 2.90
C ALA A 199 12.74 -13.49 3.27
N ALA A 200 11.71 -12.69 2.97
CA ALA A 200 11.65 -11.28 3.33
C ALA A 200 11.74 -11.02 4.85
N GLU A 201 11.07 -11.87 5.67
CA GLU A 201 11.20 -11.79 7.14
C GLU A 201 12.63 -12.07 7.64
N ARG A 202 13.34 -13.03 7.00
CA ARG A 202 14.72 -13.34 7.35
C ARG A 202 15.67 -12.19 7.00
N GLU A 203 15.50 -11.59 5.84
CA GLU A 203 16.28 -10.44 5.40
C GLU A 203 16.05 -9.23 6.30
N ALA A 204 14.81 -8.95 6.67
CA ALA A 204 14.45 -7.87 7.59
C ALA A 204 15.08 -8.05 8.99
N ARG A 205 15.22 -9.30 9.47
CA ARG A 205 15.89 -9.61 10.75
C ARG A 205 17.41 -9.50 10.69
N GLN A 206 18.02 -9.55 9.52
CA GLN A 206 19.47 -9.50 9.32
C GLN A 206 19.97 -8.08 9.03
N GLN A 207 19.07 -7.13 8.78
CA GLN A 207 19.46 -5.71 8.70
C GLN A 207 19.69 -5.20 10.12
N PRO A 208 20.92 -4.73 10.47
CA PRO A 208 21.14 -4.09 11.74
C PRO A 208 20.29 -2.83 11.83
N ASP A 209 19.74 -2.59 13.01
CA ASP A 209 18.99 -1.38 13.33
C ASP A 209 19.98 -0.19 13.43
N ASP A 210 20.32 0.39 12.29
CA ASP A 210 21.23 1.54 12.18
C ASP A 210 20.54 2.88 12.51
N GLY A 211 19.58 2.91 13.40
CA GLY A 211 18.75 4.10 13.60
C GLY A 211 18.28 4.46 14.99
N ALA A 212 18.93 4.04 16.06
CA ALA A 212 18.68 4.66 17.36
C ALA A 212 19.66 5.83 17.58
N PRO A 213 19.20 7.11 17.63
CA PRO A 213 20.05 8.18 18.12
C PRO A 213 20.36 7.93 19.60
N MET A 214 21.63 7.69 19.91
CA MET A 214 22.14 7.69 21.27
C MET A 214 21.81 9.05 21.91
N ILE A 215 20.79 9.06 22.73
CA ILE A 215 20.57 10.17 23.66
C ILE A 215 21.72 10.09 24.65
N GLN A 216 22.72 10.94 24.48
CA GLN A 216 23.75 11.15 25.50
C GLN A 216 23.10 11.92 26.62
N ASP A 217 22.78 11.24 27.71
CA ASP A 217 22.53 11.85 29.01
C ASP A 217 23.82 12.56 29.44
N GLU A 218 23.88 13.86 29.19
CA GLU A 218 24.85 14.72 29.87
C GLU A 218 24.51 14.80 31.37
N GLU A 219 25.13 13.91 32.11
CA GLU A 219 25.21 13.93 33.60
C GLU A 219 25.96 15.19 34.01
N GLN A 220 25.24 16.27 34.26
CA GLN A 220 25.80 17.46 34.92
C GLN A 220 26.14 17.10 36.36
N ARG A 221 27.42 16.80 36.55
CA ARG A 221 28.05 16.82 37.89
C ARG A 221 28.12 18.26 38.37
N ASP A 222 27.27 18.66 39.28
CA ASP A 222 27.50 19.87 40.04
C ASP A 222 27.81 19.53 41.48
N THR A 223 28.90 20.11 41.92
CA THR A 223 29.63 19.85 43.14
C THR A 223 29.05 20.59 44.32
N LYS A 224 28.91 19.87 45.43
CA LYS A 224 29.10 20.29 46.84
C LYS A 224 28.76 21.73 47.27
N ARG A 225 27.75 21.87 48.09
CA ARG A 225 27.91 22.55 49.42
C ARG A 225 26.70 22.29 50.34
N SER A 226 26.93 21.64 51.45
CA SER A 226 26.15 21.79 52.71
C SER A 226 26.76 22.95 53.50
N PRO A 227 26.13 23.57 54.53
CA PRO A 227 25.42 22.88 55.61
C PRO A 227 24.24 23.64 56.29
N SER A 228 23.52 22.85 57.12
CA SER A 228 22.91 23.18 58.40
C SER A 228 21.69 24.11 58.54
N GLY A 229 20.69 23.57 59.23
CA GLY A 229 19.84 24.37 60.09
C GLY A 229 18.38 23.95 60.27
N LEU A 230 18.11 23.06 61.21
CA LEU A 230 17.10 23.12 62.27
C LEU A 230 15.59 23.27 62.00
N ASN A 231 14.86 22.26 62.46
CA ASN A 231 13.63 22.33 63.28
C ASN A 231 12.26 22.50 62.62
N GLY A 232 11.40 21.55 62.96
CA GLY A 232 10.00 21.83 63.27
C GLY A 232 8.96 20.84 62.72
N HIS A 233 8.65 19.84 63.53
CA HIS A 233 7.40 19.07 63.54
C HIS A 233 6.23 19.96 64.03
N PRO A 234 4.93 19.56 63.98
CA PRO A 234 4.27 18.29 63.61
C PRO A 234 2.92 18.47 62.84
N SER A 235 2.35 17.33 62.46
CA SER A 235 0.97 17.09 62.01
C SER A 235 -0.12 17.60 63.00
N PRO A 236 -1.45 17.67 62.66
CA PRO A 236 -2.25 16.47 62.53
C PRO A 236 -3.51 16.52 61.64
N HIS A 237 -4.00 15.32 61.30
CA HIS A 237 -5.40 14.85 61.16
C HIS A 237 -6.50 15.77 60.62
N ARG A 238 -7.26 15.30 59.60
CA ARG A 238 -8.71 15.13 59.77
C ARG A 238 -9.34 14.16 58.74
N LYS A 239 -10.12 13.24 59.33
CA LYS A 239 -11.06 12.27 58.74
C LYS A 239 -12.31 12.97 58.23
N GLY A 240 -13.02 12.32 57.33
CA GLY A 240 -14.47 12.49 56.99
C GLY A 240 -14.78 11.76 55.70
N LYS A 241 -15.22 10.59 55.64
CA LYS A 241 -16.52 9.87 55.90
C LYS A 241 -17.70 10.37 55.03
N ASN A 242 -18.22 9.37 54.31
CA ASN A 242 -19.63 9.11 53.93
C ASN A 242 -20.19 9.87 52.72
N GLY A 243 -20.75 9.13 51.74
CA GLY A 243 -22.12 8.74 51.65
C GLY A 243 -22.49 8.04 50.37
N ALA A 244 -22.97 6.86 50.49
CA ALA A 244 -23.71 6.10 49.50
C ALA A 244 -25.03 6.79 49.11
N HIS A 245 -25.42 6.65 47.86
CA HIS A 245 -26.85 6.46 47.59
C HIS A 245 -27.04 5.72 46.26
N ALA A 246 -27.66 4.58 46.41
CA ALA A 246 -28.30 3.82 45.36
C ALA A 246 -29.71 4.46 45.04
N ALA A 247 -30.10 4.45 43.79
CA ALA A 247 -31.51 4.40 43.44
C ALA A 247 -31.67 3.71 42.07
N ARG A 248 -32.32 2.57 42.13
CA ARG A 248 -33.05 1.91 41.05
C ARG A 248 -34.16 2.86 40.56
N ASN A 249 -34.52 2.80 39.30
CA ASN A 249 -35.93 2.68 38.94
C ASN A 249 -36.07 2.01 37.56
N GLU A 250 -36.96 1.06 37.59
CA GLU A 250 -37.61 0.30 36.53
C GLU A 250 -38.66 1.20 35.84
N GLY A 251 -39.02 0.80 34.62
CA GLY A 251 -40.44 0.97 34.20
C GLY A 251 -40.62 1.60 32.81
N GLU A 252 -41.18 0.78 31.98
CA GLU A 252 -42.00 0.86 30.77
C GLU A 252 -41.33 0.95 29.44
#